data_08016e5ecb8da6efaafc81947655e075
#
_entry.id   08016e5ecb8da6efaafc81947655e075
#
_cell.length_a   1.000
_cell.length_b   1.000
_cell.length_c   1.000
_cell.angle_alpha   90.00
_cell.angle_beta   90.00
_cell.angle_gamma   90.00
#
_symmetry.space_group_name_H-M   'P 1'
#
loop_
_entity.id
_entity.type
_entity.pdbx_description
1 polymer ?
#
loop_
_entity_poly.entity_id
_entity_poly.type
_entity_poly.pdbx_seq_one_letter_code
_entity_poly.pdbx_strand_id
1 'polypeptide(L)'
;MRYINDAMKKNDTPKDGLINRIIELEWDMFDKVTNTGGRAACQDDEWTFYVMRFSQFSALNEAMLQSYEQDLLQAQREGRNMVTEKYGYMMEYTDPAYFDKQLKPVLPQVSPAKEELVDRIANLLLGFEKAFDARYPALYSKSRPLQGAEAGNVSFHLYAIGELKTYSQRTLELYYRQIAGIDPKDEEHNPSFVIHRTTTAFYGYTS
;
A
#
# COMPACT_ATOMS: atom_id res chain seq x y z
N MET A 1 -2.91 -12.81 -15.84
CA MET A 1 -3.50 -11.63 -16.54
C MET A 1 -4.88 -11.85 -17.19
N ARG A 2 -5.51 -13.01 -17.13
CA ARG A 2 -6.83 -13.23 -17.76
C ARG A 2 -7.98 -12.53 -17.03
N TYR A 3 -7.95 -12.48 -15.71
CA TYR A 3 -8.99 -11.87 -14.87
C TYR A 3 -8.89 -10.33 -14.80
N ILE A 4 -7.68 -9.78 -14.84
CA ILE A 4 -7.44 -8.34 -14.90
C ILE A 4 -8.03 -7.76 -16.19
N ASN A 5 -7.82 -8.40 -17.34
CA ASN A 5 -8.34 -7.91 -18.64
C ASN A 5 -9.86 -7.80 -18.69
N ASP A 6 -10.61 -8.63 -17.98
CA ASP A 6 -12.08 -8.56 -17.96
C ASP A 6 -12.60 -7.54 -16.94
N ALA A 7 -11.90 -7.33 -15.83
CA ALA A 7 -12.19 -6.27 -14.86
C ALA A 7 -11.82 -4.87 -15.39
N MET A 8 -10.71 -4.76 -16.13
CA MET A 8 -10.27 -3.53 -16.80
C MET A 8 -11.30 -2.97 -17.78
N LYS A 9 -12.10 -3.82 -18.43
CA LYS A 9 -13.13 -3.39 -19.38
C LYS A 9 -14.35 -2.71 -18.74
N LYS A 10 -14.47 -2.74 -17.41
CA LYS A 10 -15.59 -2.13 -16.68
C LYS A 10 -15.29 -0.73 -16.13
N ASN A 11 -14.02 -0.33 -16.09
CA ASN A 11 -13.55 0.91 -15.49
C ASN A 11 -12.89 1.76 -16.59
N ASP A 12 -13.61 2.74 -17.12
CA ASP A 12 -13.25 3.46 -18.36
C ASP A 12 -12.78 4.91 -18.12
N THR A 13 -12.44 5.29 -16.89
CA THR A 13 -11.91 6.64 -16.65
C THR A 13 -10.39 6.71 -16.87
N PRO A 14 -9.84 7.88 -17.23
CA PRO A 14 -8.38 8.07 -17.32
C PRO A 14 -7.64 7.69 -16.04
N LYS A 15 -8.27 7.94 -14.87
CA LYS A 15 -7.73 7.54 -13.56
C LYS A 15 -7.67 6.02 -13.42
N ASP A 16 -8.71 5.31 -13.85
CA ASP A 16 -8.72 3.84 -13.78
C ASP A 16 -7.63 3.24 -14.69
N GLY A 17 -7.42 3.82 -15.86
CA GLY A 17 -6.32 3.43 -16.74
C GLY A 17 -4.93 3.61 -16.10
N LEU A 18 -4.73 4.71 -15.33
CA LEU A 18 -3.51 4.94 -14.57
C LEU A 18 -3.35 3.93 -13.44
N ILE A 19 -4.42 3.66 -12.68
CA ILE A 19 -4.42 2.66 -11.61
C ILE A 19 -4.04 1.28 -12.17
N ASN A 20 -4.63 0.89 -13.30
CA ASN A 20 -4.35 -0.40 -13.92
C ASN A 20 -2.87 -0.55 -14.30
N ARG A 21 -2.23 0.48 -14.88
CA ARG A 21 -0.79 0.42 -15.20
C ARG A 21 0.08 0.31 -13.94
N ILE A 22 -0.28 1.01 -12.86
CA ILE A 22 0.41 0.90 -11.58
C ILE A 22 0.31 -0.53 -11.04
N ILE A 23 -0.89 -1.13 -11.09
CA ILE A 23 -1.12 -2.50 -10.61
C ILE A 23 -0.31 -3.52 -11.42
N GLU A 24 -0.22 -3.35 -12.74
CA GLU A 24 0.62 -4.21 -13.59
C GLU A 24 2.10 -4.14 -13.20
N LEU A 25 2.64 -2.93 -12.98
CA LEU A 25 4.03 -2.74 -12.53
C LEU A 25 4.28 -3.37 -11.16
N GLU A 26 3.35 -3.20 -10.22
CA GLU A 26 3.46 -3.80 -8.89
C GLU A 26 3.32 -5.31 -8.91
N TRP A 27 2.42 -5.85 -9.74
CA TRP A 27 2.25 -7.29 -9.88
C TRP A 27 3.53 -7.94 -10.41
N ASP A 28 4.15 -7.34 -11.43
CA ASP A 28 5.44 -7.81 -11.96
C ASP A 28 6.55 -7.82 -10.89
N MET A 29 6.54 -6.84 -9.99
CA MET A 29 7.45 -6.79 -8.84
C MET A 29 7.09 -7.82 -7.77
N PHE A 30 5.79 -7.96 -7.44
CA PHE A 30 5.29 -8.86 -6.42
C PHE A 30 5.49 -10.34 -6.78
N ASP A 31 5.26 -10.71 -8.03
CA ASP A 31 5.46 -12.06 -8.53
C ASP A 31 6.92 -12.54 -8.40
N LYS A 32 7.88 -11.60 -8.43
CA LYS A 32 9.32 -11.84 -8.29
C LYS A 32 9.82 -11.82 -6.85
N VAL A 33 8.98 -11.52 -5.86
CA VAL A 33 9.39 -11.56 -4.45
C VAL A 33 9.72 -12.98 -4.05
N THR A 34 10.91 -13.16 -3.47
CA THR A 34 11.35 -14.45 -2.93
C THR A 34 11.27 -14.44 -1.40
N ASN A 35 10.59 -15.42 -0.84
CA ASN A 35 10.46 -15.60 0.61
C ASN A 35 11.29 -16.79 1.07
N THR A 36 11.80 -16.74 2.30
CA THR A 36 12.57 -17.83 2.91
C THR A 36 11.82 -19.17 2.94
N GLY A 37 10.48 -19.11 3.04
CA GLY A 37 9.59 -20.28 3.01
C GLY A 37 9.11 -20.71 1.62
N GLY A 38 9.66 -20.12 0.54
CA GLY A 38 9.19 -20.34 -0.83
C GLY A 38 8.09 -19.36 -1.25
N ARG A 39 7.42 -19.65 -2.38
CA ARG A 39 6.36 -18.80 -2.94
C ARG A 39 5.16 -18.72 -2.00
N ALA A 40 4.69 -17.52 -1.70
CA ALA A 40 3.52 -17.31 -0.87
C ALA A 40 2.22 -17.51 -1.68
N ALA A 41 1.18 -18.08 -1.08
CA ALA A 41 -0.10 -18.34 -1.73
C ALA A 41 -0.76 -17.09 -2.34
N CYS A 42 -0.54 -15.92 -1.75
CA CYS A 42 -1.05 -14.64 -2.28
C CYS A 42 -0.39 -14.21 -3.60
N GLN A 43 0.78 -14.76 -3.94
CA GLN A 43 1.42 -14.55 -5.25
C GLN A 43 0.75 -15.36 -6.38
N ASP A 44 -0.18 -16.26 -6.04
CA ASP A 44 -0.99 -17.02 -7.00
C ASP A 44 -2.44 -16.52 -7.06
N ASP A 45 -2.78 -15.47 -6.30
CA ASP A 45 -4.12 -14.87 -6.24
C ASP A 45 -4.11 -13.44 -6.85
N GLU A 46 -3.99 -13.41 -8.17
CA GLU A 46 -3.98 -12.18 -8.98
C GLU A 46 -5.26 -11.35 -8.80
N TRP A 47 -6.42 -12.02 -8.62
CA TRP A 47 -7.69 -11.32 -8.45
C TRP A 47 -7.76 -10.55 -7.14
N THR A 48 -7.42 -11.18 -6.02
CA THR A 48 -7.40 -10.50 -4.72
C THR A 48 -6.38 -9.37 -4.72
N PHE A 49 -5.19 -9.57 -5.30
CA PHE A 49 -4.19 -8.52 -5.45
C PHE A 49 -4.77 -7.32 -6.21
N TYR A 50 -5.38 -7.57 -7.38
CA TYR A 50 -5.99 -6.52 -8.20
C TYR A 50 -7.05 -5.73 -7.42
N VAL A 51 -8.04 -6.41 -6.83
CA VAL A 51 -9.12 -5.76 -6.07
C VAL A 51 -8.57 -4.89 -4.93
N MET A 52 -7.62 -5.43 -4.16
CA MET A 52 -7.04 -4.70 -3.04
C MET A 52 -6.24 -3.47 -3.50
N ARG A 53 -5.41 -3.60 -4.54
CA ARG A 53 -4.62 -2.46 -5.03
C ARG A 53 -5.49 -1.42 -5.73
N PHE A 54 -6.45 -1.86 -6.56
CA PHE A 54 -7.39 -0.93 -7.20
C PHE A 54 -8.17 -0.12 -6.16
N SER A 55 -8.66 -0.79 -5.11
CA SER A 55 -9.40 -0.12 -4.02
C SER A 55 -8.53 0.90 -3.28
N GLN A 56 -7.27 0.57 -2.98
CA GLN A 56 -6.34 1.51 -2.36
C GLN A 56 -6.06 2.73 -3.25
N PHE A 57 -5.76 2.50 -4.53
CA PHE A 57 -5.42 3.57 -5.45
C PHE A 57 -6.63 4.44 -5.83
N SER A 58 -7.85 3.91 -5.78
CA SER A 58 -9.06 4.71 -6.00
C SER A 58 -9.27 5.81 -4.96
N ALA A 59 -8.73 5.64 -3.75
CA ALA A 59 -8.73 6.66 -2.70
C ALA A 59 -7.70 7.79 -2.92
N LEU A 60 -6.79 7.64 -3.89
CA LEU A 60 -5.72 8.61 -4.17
C LEU A 60 -6.05 9.49 -5.37
N ASN A 61 -5.53 10.72 -5.39
CA ASN A 61 -5.69 11.62 -6.55
C ASN A 61 -4.70 11.29 -7.67
N GLU A 62 -5.01 11.76 -8.89
CA GLU A 62 -4.20 11.48 -10.08
C GLU A 62 -2.76 11.99 -9.95
N ALA A 63 -2.53 13.15 -9.33
CA ALA A 63 -1.19 13.72 -9.20
C ALA A 63 -0.27 12.83 -8.36
N MET A 64 -0.80 12.27 -7.25
CA MET A 64 -0.08 11.29 -6.43
C MET A 64 0.15 9.99 -7.21
N LEU A 65 -0.86 9.47 -7.88
CA LEU A 65 -0.77 8.25 -8.68
C LEU A 65 0.24 8.37 -9.82
N GLN A 66 0.26 9.50 -10.55
CA GLN A 66 1.26 9.76 -11.59
C GLN A 66 2.68 9.81 -11.03
N SER A 67 2.86 10.43 -9.85
CA SER A 67 4.16 10.46 -9.20
C SER A 67 4.61 9.05 -8.77
N TYR A 68 3.68 8.25 -8.25
CA TYR A 68 3.97 6.86 -7.85
C TYR A 68 4.27 5.95 -9.06
N GLU A 69 3.55 6.10 -10.17
CA GLU A 69 3.89 5.42 -11.43
C GLU A 69 5.32 5.70 -11.86
N GLN A 70 5.79 6.97 -11.74
CA GLN A 70 7.17 7.32 -12.05
C GLN A 70 8.17 6.69 -11.09
N ASP A 71 7.83 6.57 -9.79
CA ASP A 71 8.68 5.88 -8.81
C ASP A 71 8.88 4.40 -9.19
N LEU A 72 7.79 3.70 -9.57
CA LEU A 72 7.84 2.30 -10.03
C LEU A 72 8.67 2.14 -11.30
N LEU A 73 8.45 3.00 -12.31
CA LEU A 73 9.21 2.98 -13.56
C LEU A 73 10.69 3.29 -13.33
N GLN A 74 11.01 4.18 -12.41
CA GLN A 74 12.41 4.47 -12.04
C GLN A 74 13.07 3.28 -11.36
N ALA A 75 12.37 2.67 -10.38
CA ALA A 75 12.86 1.46 -9.71
C ALA A 75 13.13 0.32 -10.73
N GLN A 76 12.21 0.12 -11.69
CA GLN A 76 12.38 -0.87 -12.74
C GLN A 76 13.63 -0.59 -13.62
N ARG A 77 13.87 0.67 -14.02
CA ARG A 77 15.08 1.05 -14.78
C ARG A 77 16.37 0.83 -13.99
N GLU A 78 16.31 0.96 -12.67
CA GLU A 78 17.45 0.76 -11.75
C GLU A 78 17.63 -0.73 -11.35
N GLY A 79 16.77 -1.62 -11.84
CA GLY A 79 16.79 -3.05 -11.47
C GLY A 79 16.35 -3.29 -10.01
N ARG A 80 15.65 -2.34 -9.39
CA ARG A 80 15.12 -2.43 -8.03
C ARG A 80 13.70 -3.01 -8.03
N ASN A 81 13.29 -3.58 -6.90
CA ASN A 81 11.96 -4.10 -6.68
C ASN A 81 11.38 -3.46 -5.41
N MET A 82 10.48 -2.46 -5.59
CA MET A 82 9.91 -1.71 -4.48
C MET A 82 9.05 -2.58 -3.55
N VAL A 83 8.46 -3.67 -4.05
CA VAL A 83 7.70 -4.61 -3.20
C VAL A 83 8.65 -5.41 -2.30
N THR A 84 9.80 -5.84 -2.81
CA THR A 84 10.85 -6.47 -1.99
C THR A 84 11.41 -5.48 -0.96
N GLU A 85 11.68 -4.23 -1.37
CA GLU A 85 12.16 -3.17 -0.47
C GLU A 85 11.18 -2.89 0.66
N LYS A 86 9.88 -2.82 0.38
CA LYS A 86 8.81 -2.68 1.37
C LYS A 86 8.90 -3.74 2.46
N TYR A 87 9.00 -5.01 2.08
CA TYR A 87 9.17 -6.10 3.05
C TYR A 87 10.50 -5.99 3.81
N GLY A 88 11.56 -5.55 3.13
CA GLY A 88 12.85 -5.28 3.77
C GLY A 88 12.75 -4.22 4.87
N TYR A 89 12.10 -3.09 4.61
CA TYR A 89 11.88 -2.04 5.62
C TYR A 89 10.99 -2.50 6.78
N MET A 90 10.03 -3.39 6.55
CA MET A 90 9.21 -3.95 7.61
C MET A 90 10.05 -4.78 8.60
N MET A 91 11.14 -5.40 8.14
CA MET A 91 12.03 -6.19 8.99
C MET A 91 12.82 -5.35 9.99
N GLU A 92 12.91 -4.03 9.81
CA GLU A 92 13.45 -3.12 10.85
C GLU A 92 12.74 -3.29 12.20
N TYR A 93 11.46 -3.64 12.17
CA TYR A 93 10.61 -3.80 13.37
C TYR A 93 10.38 -5.26 13.77
N THR A 94 10.42 -6.19 12.82
CA THR A 94 10.11 -7.60 13.07
C THR A 94 11.33 -8.46 13.31
N ASP A 95 12.49 -8.09 12.75
CA ASP A 95 13.79 -8.71 12.95
C ASP A 95 14.91 -7.65 12.83
N PRO A 96 15.08 -6.76 13.83
CA PRO A 96 16.05 -5.67 13.79
C PRO A 96 17.50 -6.13 13.57
N ALA A 97 17.87 -7.27 14.14
CA ALA A 97 19.23 -7.81 14.03
C ALA A 97 19.56 -8.23 12.58
N TYR A 98 18.62 -8.88 11.91
CA TYR A 98 18.76 -9.23 10.51
C TYR A 98 18.72 -7.98 9.62
N PHE A 99 17.81 -7.05 9.91
CA PHE A 99 17.70 -5.78 9.19
C PHE A 99 19.03 -5.02 9.20
N ASP A 100 19.58 -4.73 10.38
CA ASP A 100 20.82 -3.95 10.51
C ASP A 100 22.01 -4.59 9.80
N LYS A 101 22.10 -5.92 9.86
CA LYS A 101 23.26 -6.67 9.32
C LYS A 101 23.15 -6.93 7.81
N GLN A 102 21.96 -7.25 7.32
CA GLN A 102 21.77 -7.78 5.96
C GLN A 102 21.01 -6.84 5.03
N LEU A 103 20.00 -6.11 5.53
CA LEU A 103 19.09 -5.36 4.66
C LEU A 103 19.45 -3.88 4.58
N LYS A 104 19.72 -3.25 5.70
CA LYS A 104 20.06 -1.82 5.78
C LYS A 104 21.23 -1.39 4.85
N PRO A 105 22.29 -2.18 4.67
CA PRO A 105 23.38 -1.83 3.74
C PRO A 105 22.99 -1.85 2.26
N VAL A 106 21.92 -2.58 1.89
CA VAL A 106 21.53 -2.80 0.49
C VAL A 106 20.22 -2.09 0.11
N LEU A 107 19.42 -1.72 1.09
CA LEU A 107 18.20 -0.95 0.86
C LEU A 107 18.50 0.53 0.56
N PRO A 108 17.68 1.20 -0.28
CA PRO A 108 17.79 2.64 -0.46
C PRO A 108 17.77 3.39 0.87
N GLN A 109 18.68 4.34 1.04
CA GLN A 109 18.73 5.11 2.28
C GLN A 109 17.54 6.06 2.41
N VAL A 110 16.90 6.07 3.57
CA VAL A 110 15.82 6.99 3.92
C VAL A 110 16.42 8.18 4.65
N SER A 111 16.25 9.38 4.09
CA SER A 111 16.74 10.62 4.75
C SER A 111 15.89 10.93 5.98
N PRO A 112 16.42 11.64 6.99
CA PRO A 112 15.64 12.05 8.16
C PRO A 112 14.36 12.83 7.81
N ALA A 113 14.44 13.73 6.82
CA ALA A 113 13.28 14.50 6.35
C ALA A 113 12.20 13.60 5.70
N LYS A 114 12.62 12.57 4.97
CA LYS A 114 11.71 11.57 4.40
C LYS A 114 11.09 10.72 5.50
N GLU A 115 11.86 10.31 6.50
CA GLU A 115 11.39 9.52 7.62
C GLU A 115 10.33 10.25 8.44
N GLU A 116 10.55 11.53 8.75
CA GLU A 116 9.53 12.38 9.40
C GLU A 116 8.22 12.44 8.60
N LEU A 117 8.30 12.57 7.27
CA LEU A 117 7.12 12.63 6.42
C LEU A 117 6.39 11.28 6.34
N VAL A 118 7.13 10.16 6.31
CA VAL A 118 6.60 8.79 6.40
C VAL A 118 5.80 8.62 7.70
N ASP A 119 6.38 9.01 8.83
CA ASP A 119 5.73 8.90 10.13
C ASP A 119 4.45 9.74 10.20
N ARG A 120 4.48 10.96 9.68
CA ARG A 120 3.30 11.83 9.63
C ARG A 120 2.17 11.23 8.80
N ILE A 121 2.46 10.69 7.62
CA ILE A 121 1.47 10.04 6.76
C ILE A 121 0.95 8.77 7.44
N ALA A 122 1.82 7.90 7.97
CA ALA A 122 1.44 6.66 8.62
C ALA A 122 0.52 6.90 9.83
N ASN A 123 0.78 7.97 10.61
CA ASN A 123 -0.09 8.35 11.73
C ASN A 123 -1.46 8.87 11.28
N LEU A 124 -1.55 9.61 10.17
CA LEU A 124 -2.83 10.02 9.58
C LEU A 124 -3.62 8.78 9.11
N LEU A 125 -2.98 7.87 8.39
CA LEU A 125 -3.60 6.62 7.94
C LEU A 125 -4.10 5.77 9.11
N LEU A 126 -3.31 5.67 10.18
CA LEU A 126 -3.74 5.00 11.40
C LEU A 126 -4.96 5.66 12.05
N GLY A 127 -5.05 7.00 12.02
CA GLY A 127 -6.23 7.75 12.48
C GLY A 127 -7.48 7.43 11.66
N PHE A 128 -7.34 7.30 10.35
CA PHE A 128 -8.44 6.92 9.45
C PHE A 128 -8.91 5.48 9.71
N GLU A 129 -7.98 4.53 9.87
CA GLU A 129 -8.33 3.14 10.21
C GLU A 129 -9.02 3.02 11.57
N LYS A 130 -8.57 3.77 12.58
CA LYS A 130 -9.24 3.80 13.89
C LYS A 130 -10.67 4.32 13.81
N ALA A 131 -10.93 5.32 12.97
CA ALA A 131 -12.28 5.83 12.76
C ALA A 131 -13.17 4.80 12.04
N PHE A 132 -12.61 4.10 11.06
CA PHE A 132 -13.28 3.01 10.36
C PHE A 132 -13.60 1.83 11.30
N ASP A 133 -12.64 1.39 12.12
CA ASP A 133 -12.83 0.34 13.15
C ASP A 133 -13.95 0.72 14.13
N ALA A 134 -13.93 1.94 14.65
CA ALA A 134 -14.96 2.44 15.54
C ALA A 134 -16.37 2.42 14.91
N ARG A 135 -16.46 2.61 13.60
CA ARG A 135 -17.72 2.59 12.82
C ARG A 135 -18.20 1.18 12.50
N TYR A 136 -17.27 0.26 12.20
CA TYR A 136 -17.53 -1.11 11.76
C TYR A 136 -16.72 -2.16 12.52
N PRO A 137 -16.87 -2.28 13.85
CA PRO A 137 -16.01 -3.15 14.67
C PRO A 137 -16.11 -4.65 14.30
N ALA A 138 -17.25 -5.09 13.80
CA ALA A 138 -17.44 -6.49 13.38
C ALA A 138 -16.62 -6.87 12.13
N LEU A 139 -16.38 -5.91 11.24
CA LEU A 139 -15.52 -6.10 10.05
C LEU A 139 -14.06 -6.14 10.48
N TYR A 140 -13.69 -5.26 11.40
CA TYR A 140 -12.31 -5.10 11.82
C TYR A 140 -11.76 -6.27 12.61
N SER A 141 -12.59 -6.99 13.36
CA SER A 141 -12.20 -8.15 14.18
C SER A 141 -11.49 -9.28 13.38
N LYS A 142 -11.58 -9.25 12.06
CA LYS A 142 -10.95 -10.21 11.14
C LYS A 142 -9.74 -9.63 10.40
N SER A 143 -9.42 -8.35 10.64
CA SER A 143 -8.33 -7.63 9.98
C SER A 143 -7.02 -7.77 10.76
N ARG A 144 -5.91 -7.30 10.17
CA ARG A 144 -4.64 -7.26 10.88
C ARG A 144 -4.69 -6.22 12.00
N PRO A 145 -3.91 -6.39 13.10
CA PRO A 145 -3.86 -5.41 14.19
C PRO A 145 -3.49 -4.01 13.68
N LEU A 146 -4.05 -2.97 14.30
CA LEU A 146 -3.74 -1.57 13.95
C LEU A 146 -2.29 -1.21 14.23
N GLN A 147 -1.79 -1.61 15.39
CA GLN A 147 -0.44 -1.30 15.89
C GLN A 147 0.18 -2.53 16.57
N GLY A 148 1.50 -2.47 16.76
CA GLY A 148 2.29 -3.51 17.39
C GLY A 148 3.05 -4.37 16.39
N ALA A 149 4.10 -5.03 16.88
CA ALA A 149 4.86 -6.04 16.17
C ALA A 149 4.84 -7.29 17.05
N GLU A 150 3.96 -8.23 16.75
CA GLU A 150 4.05 -9.59 17.31
C GLU A 150 4.76 -10.48 16.29
N ALA A 151 5.51 -11.46 16.77
CA ALA A 151 6.26 -12.36 15.91
C ALA A 151 5.33 -13.02 14.86
N GLY A 152 5.57 -12.69 13.60
CA GLY A 152 4.80 -13.20 12.46
C GLY A 152 3.54 -12.41 12.09
N ASN A 153 3.17 -11.34 12.83
CA ASN A 153 1.98 -10.55 12.55
C ASN A 153 2.31 -9.05 12.46
N VAL A 154 2.48 -8.56 11.24
CA VAL A 154 2.79 -7.15 10.97
C VAL A 154 1.51 -6.32 11.05
N SER A 155 1.49 -5.31 11.91
CA SER A 155 0.36 -4.39 12.05
C SER A 155 0.12 -3.55 10.79
N PHE A 156 -1.08 -2.97 10.67
CA PHE A 156 -1.39 -2.01 9.62
C PHE A 156 -0.39 -0.85 9.57
N HIS A 157 -0.06 -0.28 10.73
CA HIS A 157 0.85 0.86 10.84
C HIS A 157 2.27 0.53 10.33
N LEU A 158 2.83 -0.60 10.73
CA LEU A 158 4.16 -1.03 10.26
C LEU A 158 4.17 -1.39 8.78
N TYR A 159 3.08 -1.97 8.29
CA TYR A 159 2.91 -2.26 6.87
C TYR A 159 2.89 -0.96 6.05
N ALA A 160 2.16 0.07 6.51
CA ALA A 160 2.12 1.37 5.87
C ALA A 160 3.50 2.06 5.87
N ILE A 161 4.24 2.04 7.00
CA ILE A 161 5.59 2.59 7.08
C ILE A 161 6.52 1.91 6.06
N GLY A 162 6.51 0.59 5.99
CA GLY A 162 7.34 -0.16 5.04
C GLY A 162 7.05 0.23 3.59
N GLU A 163 5.78 0.40 3.23
CA GLU A 163 5.37 0.84 1.89
C GLU A 163 5.79 2.29 1.61
N LEU A 164 5.49 3.21 2.52
CA LEU A 164 5.82 4.63 2.38
C LEU A 164 7.33 4.89 2.26
N LYS A 165 8.17 4.10 2.93
CA LYS A 165 9.64 4.20 2.81
C LYS A 165 10.13 3.92 1.38
N THR A 166 9.37 3.24 0.54
CA THR A 166 9.72 2.99 -0.87
C THR A 166 9.41 4.17 -1.80
N TYR A 167 8.48 5.05 -1.42
CA TYR A 167 8.03 6.18 -2.25
C TYR A 167 9.10 7.27 -2.35
N SER A 168 9.12 8.03 -3.45
CA SER A 168 9.95 9.24 -3.54
C SER A 168 9.45 10.33 -2.60
N GLN A 169 10.32 11.28 -2.27
CA GLN A 169 9.98 12.46 -1.48
C GLN A 169 8.78 13.20 -2.10
N ARG A 170 8.76 13.35 -3.43
CA ARG A 170 7.67 14.01 -4.17
C ARG A 170 6.34 13.27 -3.98
N THR A 171 6.34 11.96 -4.12
CA THR A 171 5.13 11.15 -3.97
C THR A 171 4.57 11.25 -2.54
N LEU A 172 5.44 11.21 -1.53
CA LEU A 172 5.04 11.41 -0.13
C LEU A 172 4.47 12.81 0.13
N GLU A 173 5.06 13.88 -0.44
CA GLU A 173 4.54 15.23 -0.30
C GLU A 173 3.14 15.39 -0.93
N LEU A 174 2.92 14.80 -2.10
CA LEU A 174 1.61 14.78 -2.76
C LEU A 174 0.59 14.00 -1.94
N TYR A 175 0.98 12.86 -1.40
CA TYR A 175 0.12 12.05 -0.53
C TYR A 175 -0.26 12.81 0.74
N TYR A 176 0.73 13.37 1.44
CA TYR A 176 0.50 14.16 2.64
C TYR A 176 -0.47 15.33 2.39
N ARG A 177 -0.25 16.11 1.31
CA ARG A 177 -1.13 17.24 0.95
C ARG A 177 -2.56 16.79 0.69
N GLN A 178 -2.77 15.62 0.14
CA GLN A 178 -4.09 15.09 -0.13
C GLN A 178 -4.84 14.76 1.17
N ILE A 179 -4.17 14.15 2.16
CA ILE A 179 -4.85 13.54 3.31
C ILE A 179 -4.80 14.39 4.59
N ALA A 180 -3.87 15.33 4.71
CA ALA A 180 -3.61 16.06 5.95
C ALA A 180 -4.78 16.89 6.49
N GLY A 181 -5.75 17.26 5.63
CA GLY A 181 -6.92 18.07 6.02
C GLY A 181 -8.22 17.28 6.14
N ILE A 182 -8.17 15.96 5.95
CA ILE A 182 -9.37 15.12 6.00
C ILE A 182 -9.74 14.84 7.46
N ASP A 183 -11.02 15.08 7.83
CA ASP A 183 -11.55 14.62 9.12
C ASP A 183 -11.63 13.08 9.09
N PRO A 184 -11.04 12.37 10.07
CA PRO A 184 -11.15 10.92 10.13
C PRO A 184 -12.59 10.37 10.15
N LYS A 185 -13.56 11.18 10.56
CA LYS A 185 -14.98 10.81 10.57
C LYS A 185 -15.71 11.11 9.25
N ASP A 186 -15.06 11.76 8.31
CA ASP A 186 -15.63 12.02 6.99
C ASP A 186 -15.67 10.72 6.17
N GLU A 187 -16.80 10.04 6.16
CA GLU A 187 -16.97 8.76 5.46
C GLU A 187 -16.85 8.90 3.94
N GLU A 188 -16.99 10.09 3.38
CA GLU A 188 -16.85 10.34 1.94
C GLU A 188 -15.38 10.40 1.50
N HIS A 189 -14.53 11.09 2.29
CA HIS A 189 -13.14 11.40 1.90
C HIS A 189 -12.09 10.61 2.66
N ASN A 190 -12.41 10.04 3.83
CA ASN A 190 -11.48 9.18 4.55
C ASN A 190 -11.11 7.95 3.71
N PRO A 191 -9.81 7.73 3.41
CA PRO A 191 -9.34 6.65 2.55
C PRO A 191 -9.85 5.25 2.96
N SER A 192 -9.94 4.95 4.25
CA SER A 192 -10.37 3.63 4.72
C SER A 192 -11.81 3.31 4.34
N PHE A 193 -12.72 4.31 4.40
CA PHE A 193 -14.10 4.13 3.93
C PHE A 193 -14.18 4.02 2.40
N VAL A 194 -13.38 4.82 1.67
CA VAL A 194 -13.32 4.75 0.20
C VAL A 194 -12.83 3.36 -0.25
N ILE A 195 -11.75 2.87 0.35
CA ILE A 195 -11.18 1.54 0.07
C ILE A 195 -12.22 0.45 0.33
N HIS A 196 -12.89 0.51 1.48
CA HIS A 196 -13.93 -0.47 1.83
C HIS A 196 -15.08 -0.48 0.82
N ARG A 197 -15.64 0.69 0.48
CA ARG A 197 -16.73 0.79 -0.51
C ARG A 197 -16.30 0.24 -1.87
N THR A 198 -15.11 0.57 -2.32
CA THR A 198 -14.59 0.10 -3.60
C THR A 198 -14.38 -1.41 -3.58
N THR A 199 -13.78 -1.94 -2.51
CA THR A 199 -13.57 -3.39 -2.36
C THR A 199 -14.89 -4.15 -2.37
N THR A 200 -15.88 -3.70 -1.60
CA THR A 200 -17.18 -4.38 -1.51
C THR A 200 -17.94 -4.34 -2.83
N ALA A 201 -17.81 -3.26 -3.62
CA ALA A 201 -18.41 -3.15 -4.93
C ALA A 201 -17.89 -4.20 -5.93
N PHE A 202 -16.59 -4.57 -5.85
CA PHE A 202 -16.05 -5.67 -6.67
C PHE A 202 -16.69 -7.02 -6.37
N TYR A 203 -17.16 -7.24 -5.15
CA TYR A 203 -17.84 -8.46 -4.73
C TYR A 203 -19.37 -8.38 -4.82
N GLY A 204 -19.91 -7.31 -5.42
CA GLY A 204 -21.35 -7.14 -5.64
C GLY A 204 -22.14 -6.71 -4.42
N TYR A 205 -21.47 -6.28 -3.36
CA TYR A 205 -22.14 -5.69 -2.19
C TYR A 205 -22.32 -4.19 -2.43
N THR A 206 -23.57 -3.73 -2.46
CA THR A 206 -23.91 -2.31 -2.44
C THR A 206 -24.09 -1.87 -0.99
N SER A 207 -23.36 -0.84 -0.57
CA SER A 207 -23.56 -0.16 0.72
C SER A 207 -24.83 0.66 0.72
#